data_be18bebdf192ad6abf0dc0fc95e86ece
#
_entry.id   be18bebdf192ad6abf0dc0fc95e86ece
#
_cell.length_a   1.000
_cell.length_b   1.000
_cell.length_c   1.000
_cell.angle_alpha   90.00
_cell.angle_beta   90.00
_cell.angle_gamma   90.00
#
_symmetry.space_group_name_H-M   'P 1'
#
loop_
_entity.id
_entity.type
_entity.pdbx_description
1 polymer ?
#
loop_
_entity_poly.entity_id
_entity_poly.type
_entity_poly.pdbx_seq_one_letter_code
_entity_poly.pdbx_strand_id
1 'polypeptide(L)'
;MKKLMAQKPNLQIQNGMTVIDKGKKRTLDECFQMFQIIYQVTTRTEDILLITKDVIKEFADDGVKYLELRSTPREENSTGMTKRMYVETVLEGIKQCQEEGLDIDVRLLIAINRRDGPAVAKQTVKLAEEFLLSSDGVVVGLDLSGDPTVTKKAGLKLALHLCEIPNQEEETKILLGLPPDRIGHGTFLNSTAAGSEEIVSLVQQNHIPVEFCMTSNIKSQTVPSCDKHHFGYWYSLGHPAVLCTDDKGVFATDLSQEYELVAKTFNLTRSQMWDLSYESINYIFASNAVKSKLREQWCKLKPALFD
;
A
#
# COMPACT_ATOMS: atom_id res chain seq x y z
N MET A 1 4.01 12.09 -12.59
CA MET A 1 4.61 13.40 -12.22
C MET A 1 5.20 14.15 -13.42
N LYS A 2 6.25 13.68 -14.13
CA LYS A 2 6.87 14.43 -15.26
C LYS A 2 5.85 14.85 -16.34
N LYS A 3 4.93 13.96 -16.74
CA LYS A 3 3.86 14.26 -17.70
C LYS A 3 2.96 15.39 -17.21
N LEU A 4 2.54 15.36 -15.94
CA LEU A 4 1.68 16.40 -15.35
C LEU A 4 2.41 17.75 -15.23
N MET A 5 3.66 17.74 -14.82
CA MET A 5 4.46 18.96 -14.74
C MET A 5 4.66 19.59 -16.13
N ALA A 6 4.87 18.77 -17.17
CA ALA A 6 4.98 19.27 -18.56
C ALA A 6 3.66 19.93 -19.05
N GLN A 7 2.51 19.49 -18.54
CA GLN A 7 1.21 20.08 -18.84
C GLN A 7 0.91 21.36 -18.05
N LYS A 8 1.70 21.65 -17.01
CA LYS A 8 1.53 22.80 -16.10
C LYS A 8 2.79 23.66 -16.04
N PRO A 9 3.26 24.24 -17.16
CA PRO A 9 4.55 24.93 -17.24
C PRO A 9 4.65 26.17 -16.34
N ASN A 10 3.52 26.75 -15.95
CA ASN A 10 3.46 27.93 -15.08
C ASN A 10 3.30 27.59 -13.59
N LEU A 11 3.27 26.31 -13.22
CA LEU A 11 3.16 25.90 -11.84
C LEU A 11 4.48 26.16 -11.10
N GLN A 12 4.47 27.15 -10.22
CA GLN A 12 5.56 27.39 -9.30
C GLN A 12 5.43 26.44 -8.11
N ILE A 13 6.28 25.40 -8.08
CA ILE A 13 6.33 24.48 -6.96
C ILE A 13 7.03 25.19 -5.81
N GLN A 14 6.27 25.46 -4.75
CA GLN A 14 6.84 25.98 -3.51
C GLN A 14 7.71 24.88 -2.89
N ASN A 15 8.94 25.21 -2.50
CA ASN A 15 9.94 24.33 -1.90
C ASN A 15 10.89 23.56 -2.84
N GLY A 16 11.50 24.18 -3.84
CA GLY A 16 12.81 23.77 -4.39
C GLY A 16 13.10 22.29 -4.73
N MET A 17 12.28 21.34 -4.29
CA MET A 17 12.42 19.93 -4.58
C MET A 17 11.72 19.57 -5.89
N THR A 18 12.29 20.04 -6.99
CA THR A 18 11.73 19.82 -8.35
C THR A 18 12.01 18.43 -8.92
N VAL A 19 12.79 17.61 -8.24
CA VAL A 19 13.21 16.30 -8.74
C VAL A 19 12.96 15.23 -7.69
N ILE A 20 12.12 14.26 -8.03
CA ILE A 20 12.11 12.96 -7.37
C ILE A 20 13.41 12.28 -7.78
N ASP A 21 14.46 12.50 -6.99
CA ASP A 21 15.78 11.94 -7.25
C ASP A 21 15.74 10.46 -6.89
N LYS A 22 15.70 9.62 -7.92
CA LYS A 22 15.63 8.17 -7.79
C LYS A 22 16.85 7.69 -7.00
N GLY A 23 16.62 7.16 -5.82
CA GLY A 23 17.68 6.55 -5.00
C GLY A 23 18.20 7.40 -3.83
N LYS A 24 17.81 8.65 -3.71
CA LYS A 24 18.22 9.49 -2.58
C LYS A 24 17.54 9.00 -1.29
N LYS A 25 18.34 8.80 -0.23
CA LYS A 25 17.83 8.61 1.12
C LYS A 25 17.24 9.93 1.63
N ARG A 26 16.09 9.85 2.26
CA ARG A 26 15.37 10.97 2.89
C ARG A 26 14.93 10.55 4.28
N THR A 27 14.75 11.50 5.17
CA THR A 27 14.02 11.23 6.41
C THR A 27 12.54 11.00 6.08
N LEU A 28 11.80 10.37 6.99
CA LEU A 28 10.36 10.16 6.84
C LEU A 28 9.63 11.50 6.62
N ASP A 29 10.04 12.56 7.35
CA ASP A 29 9.47 13.91 7.17
C ASP A 29 9.75 14.48 5.77
N GLU A 30 10.94 14.28 5.21
CA GLU A 30 11.25 14.68 3.84
C GLU A 30 10.43 13.89 2.81
N CYS A 31 10.13 12.61 3.08
CA CYS A 31 9.19 11.83 2.27
C CYS A 31 7.79 12.45 2.30
N PHE A 32 7.29 12.84 3.48
CA PHE A 32 5.99 13.51 3.59
C PHE A 32 5.95 14.88 2.88
N GLN A 33 7.06 15.60 2.79
CA GLN A 33 7.13 16.84 2.00
C GLN A 33 6.94 16.59 0.49
N MET A 34 7.33 15.41 -0.02
CA MET A 34 7.07 15.03 -1.42
C MET A 34 5.58 14.98 -1.73
N PHE A 35 4.73 14.55 -0.79
CA PHE A 35 3.28 14.55 -0.99
C PHE A 35 2.71 15.95 -1.19
N GLN A 36 3.28 16.96 -0.53
CA GLN A 36 2.86 18.36 -0.74
C GLN A 36 3.07 18.81 -2.18
N ILE A 37 4.18 18.38 -2.80
CA ILE A 37 4.45 18.64 -4.23
C ILE A 37 3.44 17.88 -5.10
N ILE A 38 3.19 16.61 -4.78
CA ILE A 38 2.21 15.79 -5.50
C ILE A 38 0.83 16.45 -5.47
N TYR A 39 0.40 16.95 -4.31
CA TYR A 39 -0.89 17.63 -4.17
C TYR A 39 -0.98 18.90 -5.01
N GLN A 40 0.09 19.72 -5.08
CA GLN A 40 0.12 20.91 -5.92
C GLN A 40 0.01 20.60 -7.42
N VAL A 41 0.50 19.43 -7.84
CA VAL A 41 0.49 19.02 -9.26
C VAL A 41 -0.80 18.29 -9.63
N THR A 42 -1.49 17.65 -8.68
CA THR A 42 -2.67 16.81 -8.93
C THR A 42 -3.95 17.46 -8.39
N THR A 43 -4.34 18.59 -8.98
CA THR A 43 -5.46 19.41 -8.49
C THR A 43 -6.79 19.13 -9.17
N ARG A 44 -6.81 18.40 -10.29
CA ARG A 44 -8.02 18.15 -11.07
C ARG A 44 -8.28 16.65 -11.21
N THR A 45 -9.52 16.31 -11.51
CA THR A 45 -9.92 14.92 -11.78
C THR A 45 -9.14 14.31 -12.95
N GLU A 46 -8.84 15.08 -13.99
CA GLU A 46 -8.02 14.60 -15.11
C GLU A 46 -6.60 14.22 -14.69
N ASP A 47 -6.04 14.95 -13.72
CA ASP A 47 -4.71 14.63 -13.15
C ASP A 47 -4.77 13.30 -12.39
N ILE A 48 -5.84 13.08 -11.60
CA ILE A 48 -6.06 11.83 -10.85
C ILE A 48 -6.29 10.66 -11.81
N LEU A 49 -7.11 10.84 -12.86
CA LEU A 49 -7.34 9.82 -13.87
C LEU A 49 -6.03 9.39 -14.55
N LEU A 50 -5.21 10.36 -14.95
CA LEU A 50 -3.94 10.11 -15.61
C LEU A 50 -2.99 9.30 -14.73
N ILE A 51 -2.81 9.71 -13.46
CA ILE A 51 -1.88 8.99 -12.57
C ILE A 51 -2.40 7.61 -12.20
N THR A 52 -3.71 7.44 -12.03
CA THR A 52 -4.31 6.12 -11.76
C THR A 52 -4.02 5.16 -12.90
N LYS A 53 -4.23 5.59 -14.14
CA LYS A 53 -3.93 4.76 -15.32
C LYS A 53 -2.44 4.48 -15.48
N ASP A 54 -1.59 5.50 -15.29
CA ASP A 54 -0.14 5.34 -15.41
C ASP A 54 0.39 4.34 -14.36
N VAL A 55 -0.04 4.42 -13.08
CA VAL A 55 0.44 3.50 -12.05
C VAL A 55 -0.02 2.07 -12.29
N ILE A 56 -1.27 1.86 -12.73
CA ILE A 56 -1.78 0.53 -13.07
C ILE A 56 -0.97 -0.08 -14.21
N LYS A 57 -0.69 0.69 -15.26
CA LYS A 57 0.13 0.25 -16.41
C LYS A 57 1.55 -0.13 -15.97
N GLU A 58 2.18 0.70 -15.14
CA GLU A 58 3.53 0.40 -14.62
C GLU A 58 3.57 -0.89 -13.79
N PHE A 59 2.55 -1.19 -12.99
CA PHE A 59 2.48 -2.45 -12.27
C PHE A 59 2.18 -3.65 -13.20
N ALA A 60 1.32 -3.48 -14.20
CA ALA A 60 1.06 -4.51 -15.20
C ALA A 60 2.32 -4.85 -16.01
N ASP A 61 3.09 -3.83 -16.41
CA ASP A 61 4.37 -3.96 -17.13
C ASP A 61 5.44 -4.67 -16.27
N ASP A 62 5.39 -4.49 -14.95
CA ASP A 62 6.24 -5.22 -13.97
C ASP A 62 5.77 -6.67 -13.73
N GLY A 63 4.70 -7.12 -14.39
CA GLY A 63 4.17 -8.49 -14.30
C GLY A 63 3.22 -8.73 -13.13
N VAL A 64 2.80 -7.70 -12.41
CA VAL A 64 1.83 -7.81 -11.31
C VAL A 64 0.47 -8.23 -11.85
N LYS A 65 -0.15 -9.26 -11.25
CA LYS A 65 -1.44 -9.80 -11.63
C LYS A 65 -2.61 -9.36 -10.75
N TYR A 66 -2.30 -8.88 -9.56
CA TYR A 66 -3.27 -8.34 -8.62
C TYR A 66 -2.66 -7.17 -7.86
N LEU A 67 -3.39 -6.06 -7.80
CA LEU A 67 -2.94 -4.82 -7.19
C LEU A 67 -4.02 -4.26 -6.28
N GLU A 68 -3.69 -3.96 -5.04
CA GLU A 68 -4.50 -3.13 -4.16
C GLU A 68 -3.88 -1.73 -4.09
N LEU A 69 -4.52 -0.79 -4.78
CA LEU A 69 -4.20 0.62 -4.63
C LEU A 69 -4.79 1.13 -3.33
N ARG A 70 -4.05 1.98 -2.62
CA ARG A 70 -4.61 2.76 -1.52
C ARG A 70 -4.39 4.24 -1.77
N SER A 71 -5.41 5.04 -1.51
CA SER A 71 -5.36 6.48 -1.76
C SER A 71 -6.27 7.23 -0.79
N THR A 72 -5.76 8.35 -0.27
CA THR A 72 -6.54 9.25 0.59
C THR A 72 -7.35 10.21 -0.28
N PRO A 73 -8.69 10.11 -0.30
CA PRO A 73 -9.53 11.05 -1.04
C PRO A 73 -9.40 12.44 -0.45
N ARG A 74 -9.18 13.42 -1.31
CA ARG A 74 -9.04 14.81 -0.90
C ARG A 74 -9.95 15.75 -1.68
N GLU A 75 -10.17 16.90 -1.10
CA GLU A 75 -10.89 18.01 -1.74
C GLU A 75 -9.88 19.02 -2.29
N GLU A 76 -10.25 19.67 -3.38
CA GLU A 76 -9.48 20.75 -3.97
C GLU A 76 -10.42 21.90 -4.36
N ASN A 77 -10.46 22.91 -3.51
CA ASN A 77 -11.41 24.03 -3.67
C ASN A 77 -11.17 24.85 -4.94
N SER A 78 -9.92 24.97 -5.37
CA SER A 78 -9.57 25.75 -6.57
C SER A 78 -10.14 25.18 -7.86
N THR A 79 -10.45 23.89 -7.87
CA THR A 79 -11.01 23.18 -9.04
C THR A 79 -12.40 22.61 -8.79
N GLY A 80 -12.89 22.67 -7.55
CA GLY A 80 -14.17 22.10 -7.12
C GLY A 80 -14.16 20.58 -7.02
N MET A 81 -12.98 19.94 -7.01
CA MET A 81 -12.86 18.49 -6.81
C MET A 81 -13.25 18.11 -5.39
N THR A 82 -14.25 17.25 -5.23
CA THR A 82 -14.68 16.69 -3.93
C THR A 82 -14.03 15.34 -3.68
N LYS A 83 -14.06 14.86 -2.42
CA LYS A 83 -13.60 13.50 -2.07
C LYS A 83 -14.33 12.41 -2.87
N ARG A 84 -15.64 12.58 -3.10
CA ARG A 84 -16.43 11.66 -3.91
C ARG A 84 -15.94 11.64 -5.37
N MET A 85 -15.80 12.79 -6.01
CA MET A 85 -15.27 12.89 -7.37
C MET A 85 -13.88 12.29 -7.49
N TYR A 86 -13.04 12.45 -6.45
CA TYR A 86 -11.72 11.82 -6.41
C TYR A 86 -11.83 10.28 -6.52
N VAL A 87 -12.65 9.65 -5.65
CA VAL A 87 -12.83 8.19 -5.65
C VAL A 87 -13.45 7.71 -6.96
N GLU A 88 -14.51 8.37 -7.44
CA GLU A 88 -15.14 8.06 -8.72
C GLU A 88 -14.14 8.10 -9.88
N THR A 89 -13.23 9.07 -9.86
CA THR A 89 -12.18 9.19 -10.88
C THR A 89 -11.16 8.07 -10.82
N VAL A 90 -10.77 7.64 -9.61
CA VAL A 90 -9.89 6.46 -9.44
C VAL A 90 -10.58 5.21 -9.97
N LEU A 91 -11.86 5.00 -9.63
CA LEU A 91 -12.65 3.87 -10.12
C LEU A 91 -12.79 3.88 -11.65
N GLU A 92 -13.02 5.05 -12.25
CA GLU A 92 -13.05 5.21 -13.70
C GLU A 92 -11.70 4.86 -14.34
N GLY A 93 -10.58 5.26 -13.73
CA GLY A 93 -9.24 4.89 -14.19
C GLY A 93 -8.99 3.37 -14.16
N ILE A 94 -9.43 2.70 -13.10
CA ILE A 94 -9.37 1.24 -12.98
C ILE A 94 -10.20 0.59 -14.08
N LYS A 95 -11.45 1.04 -14.27
CA LYS A 95 -12.36 0.53 -15.30
C LYS A 95 -11.76 0.67 -16.69
N GLN A 96 -11.24 1.86 -17.05
CA GLN A 96 -10.61 2.08 -18.35
C GLN A 96 -9.41 1.16 -18.59
N CYS A 97 -8.58 0.91 -17.56
CA CYS A 97 -7.47 -0.03 -17.67
C CYS A 97 -7.96 -1.49 -17.92
N GLN A 98 -9.07 -1.89 -17.32
CA GLN A 98 -9.69 -3.20 -17.57
C GLN A 98 -10.24 -3.27 -19.01
N GLU A 99 -10.91 -2.23 -19.48
CA GLU A 99 -11.43 -2.13 -20.85
C GLU A 99 -10.31 -2.10 -21.91
N GLU A 100 -9.14 -1.54 -21.57
CA GLU A 100 -7.92 -1.60 -22.40
C GLU A 100 -7.30 -3.03 -22.43
N GLY A 101 -7.82 -3.97 -21.66
CA GLY A 101 -7.37 -5.36 -21.65
C GLY A 101 -6.06 -5.61 -20.91
N LEU A 102 -5.69 -4.76 -19.96
CA LEU A 102 -4.51 -4.97 -19.13
C LEU A 102 -4.69 -6.23 -18.27
N ASP A 103 -3.69 -7.10 -18.24
CA ASP A 103 -3.69 -8.36 -17.49
C ASP A 103 -3.31 -8.15 -16.02
N ILE A 104 -4.12 -7.37 -15.33
CA ILE A 104 -3.99 -7.06 -13.91
C ILE A 104 -5.39 -6.84 -13.31
N ASP A 105 -5.63 -7.44 -12.15
CA ASP A 105 -6.85 -7.22 -11.36
C ASP A 105 -6.56 -6.15 -10.30
N VAL A 106 -7.33 -5.06 -10.28
CA VAL A 106 -7.07 -3.91 -9.42
C VAL A 106 -8.21 -3.71 -8.43
N ARG A 107 -7.86 -3.49 -7.18
CA ARG A 107 -8.78 -3.11 -6.09
C ARG A 107 -8.33 -1.80 -5.45
N LEU A 108 -9.26 -1.16 -4.77
CA LEU A 108 -9.04 0.11 -4.07
C LEU A 108 -9.31 -0.04 -2.57
N LEU A 109 -8.36 0.39 -1.76
CA LEU A 109 -8.55 0.72 -0.36
C LEU A 109 -8.64 2.23 -0.22
N ILE A 110 -9.69 2.71 0.42
CA ILE A 110 -9.83 4.14 0.70
C ILE A 110 -9.02 4.44 1.96
N ALA A 111 -7.99 5.28 1.81
CA ALA A 111 -7.11 5.61 2.93
C ALA A 111 -7.65 6.80 3.74
N ILE A 112 -7.40 6.76 5.03
CA ILE A 112 -7.70 7.81 6.00
C ILE A 112 -6.37 8.41 6.47
N ASN A 113 -6.25 9.71 6.44
CA ASN A 113 -5.09 10.39 6.96
C ASN A 113 -5.27 10.69 8.46
N ARG A 114 -4.36 10.17 9.29
CA ARG A 114 -4.37 10.39 10.76
C ARG A 114 -4.42 11.87 11.16
N ARG A 115 -3.84 12.74 10.33
CA ARG A 115 -3.75 14.19 10.61
C ARG A 115 -5.07 14.93 10.42
N ASP A 116 -6.05 14.33 9.72
CA ASP A 116 -7.32 14.99 9.39
C ASP A 116 -8.33 14.96 10.54
N GLY A 117 -8.03 14.20 11.60
CA GLY A 117 -8.84 14.10 12.80
C GLY A 117 -10.12 13.25 12.66
N PRO A 118 -10.80 12.97 13.80
CA PRO A 118 -11.84 11.94 13.85
C PRO A 118 -13.12 12.30 13.05
N ALA A 119 -13.45 13.57 12.89
CA ALA A 119 -14.62 13.97 12.11
C ALA A 119 -14.46 13.66 10.63
N VAL A 120 -13.30 13.98 10.06
CA VAL A 120 -12.95 13.67 8.66
C VAL A 120 -12.80 12.17 8.45
N ALA A 121 -12.19 11.47 9.40
CA ALA A 121 -12.09 10.01 9.38
C ALA A 121 -13.47 9.34 9.28
N LYS A 122 -14.44 9.74 10.11
CA LYS A 122 -15.82 9.23 10.05
C LYS A 122 -16.50 9.50 8.70
N GLN A 123 -16.29 10.68 8.12
CA GLN A 123 -16.82 10.98 6.78
C GLN A 123 -16.21 10.09 5.71
N THR A 124 -14.89 9.84 5.79
CA THR A 124 -14.18 8.98 4.84
C THR A 124 -14.62 7.51 4.98
N VAL A 125 -14.85 7.02 6.21
CA VAL A 125 -15.42 5.67 6.43
C VAL A 125 -16.80 5.56 5.79
N LYS A 126 -17.69 6.55 6.00
CA LYS A 126 -19.02 6.55 5.39
C LYS A 126 -18.96 6.56 3.87
N LEU A 127 -18.05 7.33 3.29
CA LEU A 127 -17.81 7.35 1.85
C LEU A 127 -17.35 5.97 1.36
N ALA A 128 -16.46 5.30 2.08
CA ALA A 128 -15.99 3.96 1.74
C ALA A 128 -17.10 2.91 1.82
N GLU A 129 -18.00 2.99 2.81
CA GLU A 129 -19.19 2.12 2.91
C GLU A 129 -20.10 2.26 1.67
N GLU A 130 -20.34 3.48 1.23
CA GLU A 130 -21.15 3.75 0.04
C GLU A 130 -20.51 3.13 -1.22
N PHE A 131 -19.18 3.28 -1.39
CA PHE A 131 -18.47 2.71 -2.53
C PHE A 131 -18.28 1.20 -2.43
N LEU A 132 -18.18 0.62 -1.23
CA LEU A 132 -18.19 -0.84 -1.06
C LEU A 132 -19.45 -1.46 -1.69
N LEU A 133 -20.61 -0.80 -1.51
CA LEU A 133 -21.89 -1.27 -2.02
C LEU A 133 -22.10 -1.00 -3.52
N SER A 134 -21.47 0.02 -4.07
CA SER A 134 -21.75 0.52 -5.43
C SER A 134 -20.63 0.27 -6.45
N SER A 135 -19.48 -0.24 -6.05
CA SER A 135 -18.32 -0.40 -6.95
C SER A 135 -18.09 -1.81 -7.48
N ASP A 136 -19.08 -2.71 -7.38
CA ASP A 136 -18.99 -4.12 -7.84
C ASP A 136 -17.73 -4.85 -7.32
N GLY A 137 -17.38 -4.59 -6.05
CA GLY A 137 -16.25 -5.22 -5.38
C GLY A 137 -14.87 -4.64 -5.77
N VAL A 138 -14.81 -3.48 -6.40
CA VAL A 138 -13.54 -2.77 -6.64
C VAL A 138 -13.03 -2.11 -5.36
N VAL A 139 -13.89 -1.44 -4.61
CA VAL A 139 -13.56 -0.97 -3.25
C VAL A 139 -13.69 -2.14 -2.29
N VAL A 140 -12.61 -2.51 -1.61
CA VAL A 140 -12.58 -3.72 -0.77
C VAL A 140 -12.28 -3.44 0.70
N GLY A 141 -11.79 -2.25 1.04
CA GLY A 141 -11.42 -1.96 2.40
C GLY A 141 -10.97 -0.53 2.65
N LEU A 142 -10.50 -0.33 3.86
CA LEU A 142 -9.86 0.90 4.34
C LEU A 142 -8.39 0.64 4.64
N ASP A 143 -7.60 1.70 4.48
CA ASP A 143 -6.27 1.78 5.04
C ASP A 143 -6.23 2.82 6.15
N LEU A 144 -5.50 2.51 7.16
CA LEU A 144 -5.15 3.22 8.24
C LEU A 144 -5.92 3.68 9.38
N SER A 145 -5.87 4.57 10.08
CA SER A 145 -6.11 4.93 11.49
C SER A 145 -7.47 5.59 11.70
N GLY A 146 -8.53 4.80 11.57
CA GLY A 146 -9.87 5.16 12.04
C GLY A 146 -10.31 4.27 13.21
N ASP A 147 -11.53 4.46 13.72
CA ASP A 147 -12.14 3.56 14.70
C ASP A 147 -12.41 2.18 14.06
N PRO A 148 -11.68 1.13 14.43
CA PRO A 148 -11.80 -0.18 13.78
C PRO A 148 -13.16 -0.85 14.04
N THR A 149 -13.93 -0.37 15.03
CA THR A 149 -15.26 -0.92 15.32
C THR A 149 -16.27 -0.59 14.22
N VAL A 150 -16.10 0.53 13.54
CA VAL A 150 -16.98 0.96 12.45
C VAL A 150 -16.71 0.13 11.19
N THR A 151 -15.46 -0.13 10.87
CA THR A 151 -15.08 -0.91 9.67
C THR A 151 -15.59 -2.34 9.72
N LYS A 152 -15.50 -3.02 10.87
CA LYS A 152 -16.03 -4.39 11.04
C LYS A 152 -17.54 -4.47 10.85
N LYS A 153 -18.29 -3.46 11.27
CA LYS A 153 -19.76 -3.41 11.07
C LYS A 153 -20.13 -3.24 9.59
N ALA A 154 -19.34 -2.51 8.84
CA ALA A 154 -19.59 -2.24 7.42
C ALA A 154 -19.18 -3.39 6.49
N GLY A 155 -18.48 -4.41 6.97
CA GLY A 155 -17.93 -5.49 6.14
C GLY A 155 -16.69 -5.08 5.33
N LEU A 156 -16.13 -3.89 5.58
CA LEU A 156 -14.88 -3.44 5.00
C LEU A 156 -13.69 -4.19 5.61
N LYS A 157 -12.72 -4.53 4.78
CA LYS A 157 -11.41 -5.01 5.22
C LYS A 157 -10.56 -3.85 5.72
N LEU A 158 -9.65 -4.15 6.64
CA LEU A 158 -8.84 -3.12 7.31
C LEU A 158 -7.35 -3.43 7.22
N ALA A 159 -6.60 -2.56 6.56
CA ALA A 159 -5.15 -2.49 6.64
C ALA A 159 -4.75 -1.30 7.53
N LEU A 160 -3.83 -1.51 8.47
CA LEU A 160 -3.37 -0.46 9.37
C LEU A 160 -1.86 -0.27 9.26
N HIS A 161 -1.41 0.95 9.02
CA HIS A 161 -0.01 1.33 9.24
C HIS A 161 0.27 1.37 10.74
N LEU A 162 0.99 0.41 11.26
CA LEU A 162 1.32 0.30 12.68
C LEU A 162 2.83 0.22 12.90
N CYS A 163 3.31 0.83 13.97
CA CYS A 163 4.71 0.78 14.38
C CYS A 163 5.69 1.10 13.24
N GLU A 164 5.36 2.07 12.39
CA GLU A 164 6.28 2.56 11.36
C GLU A 164 7.39 3.42 11.97
N ILE A 165 7.10 4.08 13.09
CA ILE A 165 8.06 4.83 13.91
C ILE A 165 8.16 4.21 15.31
N PRO A 166 9.27 4.44 16.04
CA PRO A 166 9.41 3.91 17.40
C PRO A 166 8.44 4.56 18.39
N ASN A 167 8.28 3.93 19.56
CA ASN A 167 7.49 4.43 20.70
C ASN A 167 5.97 4.53 20.45
N GLN A 168 5.41 3.64 19.62
CA GLN A 168 3.96 3.54 19.37
C GLN A 168 3.31 2.35 20.07
N GLU A 169 3.90 1.81 21.14
CA GLU A 169 3.46 0.57 21.78
C GLU A 169 2.03 0.66 22.31
N GLU A 170 1.69 1.73 23.04
CA GLU A 170 0.37 1.90 23.64
C GLU A 170 -0.73 2.02 22.56
N GLU A 171 -0.50 2.83 21.52
CA GLU A 171 -1.43 2.94 20.39
C GLU A 171 -1.62 1.59 19.72
N THR A 172 -0.54 0.87 19.49
CA THR A 172 -0.53 -0.44 18.84
C THR A 172 -1.33 -1.48 19.62
N LYS A 173 -1.18 -1.54 20.94
CA LYS A 173 -1.96 -2.45 21.80
C LYS A 173 -3.46 -2.14 21.73
N ILE A 174 -3.83 -0.87 21.76
CA ILE A 174 -5.24 -0.45 21.63
C ILE A 174 -5.80 -0.90 20.27
N LEU A 175 -5.08 -0.66 19.19
CA LEU A 175 -5.52 -1.01 17.84
C LEU A 175 -5.56 -2.54 17.61
N LEU A 176 -4.62 -3.29 18.17
CA LEU A 176 -4.62 -4.75 18.15
C LEU A 176 -5.72 -5.38 19.02
N GLY A 177 -6.31 -4.63 19.93
CA GLY A 177 -7.54 -5.04 20.64
C GLY A 177 -8.73 -5.31 19.71
N LEU A 178 -8.71 -4.74 18.51
CA LEU A 178 -9.60 -5.04 17.38
C LEU A 178 -8.74 -5.37 16.15
N PRO A 179 -8.20 -6.59 16.04
CA PRO A 179 -7.17 -6.91 15.07
C PRO A 179 -7.54 -6.52 13.65
N PRO A 180 -6.66 -5.82 12.90
CA PRO A 180 -6.86 -5.54 11.48
C PRO A 180 -6.74 -6.82 10.65
N ASP A 181 -7.10 -6.74 9.38
CA ASP A 181 -6.88 -7.84 8.43
C ASP A 181 -5.43 -7.89 7.94
N ARG A 182 -4.68 -6.76 7.97
CA ARG A 182 -3.24 -6.65 7.68
C ARG A 182 -2.62 -5.46 8.42
N ILE A 183 -1.29 -5.54 8.63
CA ILE A 183 -0.47 -4.46 9.18
C ILE A 183 0.47 -3.94 8.10
N GLY A 184 0.42 -2.63 7.83
CA GLY A 184 1.42 -1.95 7.00
C GLY A 184 2.69 -1.66 7.80
N HIS A 185 3.85 -1.90 7.22
CA HIS A 185 5.20 -1.79 7.77
C HIS A 185 5.49 -2.67 8.99
N GLY A 186 4.94 -2.35 10.15
CA GLY A 186 5.24 -3.10 11.36
C GLY A 186 6.72 -3.08 11.75
N THR A 187 7.45 -2.01 11.40
CA THR A 187 8.91 -1.91 11.54
C THR A 187 9.37 -2.07 12.98
N PHE A 188 8.60 -1.54 13.92
CA PHE A 188 8.93 -1.51 15.34
C PHE A 188 8.00 -2.37 16.20
N LEU A 189 7.48 -3.47 15.66
CA LEU A 189 6.62 -4.39 16.41
C LEU A 189 7.40 -5.24 17.42
N ASN A 190 8.61 -5.66 17.09
CA ASN A 190 9.39 -6.57 17.94
C ASN A 190 10.29 -5.83 18.95
N SER A 191 10.66 -6.53 20.03
CA SER A 191 11.45 -5.96 21.12
C SER A 191 12.85 -5.52 20.72
N THR A 192 13.45 -6.13 19.70
CA THR A 192 14.76 -5.73 19.19
C THR A 192 14.73 -4.43 18.40
N ALA A 193 13.54 -3.98 18.01
CA ALA A 193 13.28 -2.76 17.25
C ALA A 193 12.41 -1.75 18.04
N ALA A 194 12.52 -1.71 19.36
CA ALA A 194 11.73 -0.84 20.26
C ALA A 194 10.22 -1.14 20.31
N GLY A 195 9.80 -2.36 19.99
CA GLY A 195 8.47 -2.90 20.27
C GLY A 195 8.48 -3.78 21.53
N SER A 196 7.54 -4.72 21.65
CA SER A 196 7.46 -5.63 22.78
C SER A 196 7.08 -7.05 22.37
N GLU A 197 7.47 -8.04 23.21
CA GLU A 197 7.08 -9.45 23.04
C GLU A 197 5.56 -9.64 23.14
N GLU A 198 4.88 -8.79 23.90
CA GLU A 198 3.42 -8.78 24.01
C GLU A 198 2.77 -8.44 22.65
N ILE A 199 3.25 -7.39 21.97
CA ILE A 199 2.78 -7.02 20.62
C ILE A 199 3.07 -8.15 19.63
N VAL A 200 4.27 -8.71 19.64
CA VAL A 200 4.62 -9.85 18.79
C VAL A 200 3.64 -11.00 19.00
N SER A 201 3.38 -11.35 20.26
CA SER A 201 2.47 -12.44 20.62
C SER A 201 1.05 -12.17 20.11
N LEU A 202 0.55 -10.93 20.23
CA LEU A 202 -0.77 -10.55 19.73
C LEU A 202 -0.86 -10.68 18.19
N VAL A 203 0.16 -10.23 17.48
CA VAL A 203 0.23 -10.32 16.01
C VAL A 203 0.26 -11.78 15.56
N GLN A 204 1.08 -12.62 16.22
CA GLN A 204 1.18 -14.04 15.89
C GLN A 204 -0.08 -14.83 16.23
N GLN A 205 -0.68 -14.64 17.42
CA GLN A 205 -1.91 -15.33 17.82
C GLN A 205 -3.09 -15.03 16.89
N ASN A 206 -3.16 -13.81 16.38
CA ASN A 206 -4.20 -13.40 15.42
C ASN A 206 -3.81 -13.67 13.97
N HIS A 207 -2.61 -14.23 13.70
CA HIS A 207 -2.09 -14.48 12.34
C HIS A 207 -2.22 -13.28 11.42
N ILE A 208 -1.95 -12.06 11.92
CA ILE A 208 -2.14 -10.83 11.15
C ILE A 208 -1.00 -10.67 10.15
N PRO A 209 -1.24 -10.70 8.83
CA PRO A 209 -0.19 -10.54 7.83
C PRO A 209 0.47 -9.17 7.92
N VAL A 210 1.80 -9.14 7.69
CA VAL A 210 2.57 -7.89 7.68
C VAL A 210 3.02 -7.58 6.26
N GLU A 211 2.83 -6.33 5.84
CA GLU A 211 3.25 -5.78 4.56
C GLU A 211 4.65 -5.19 4.69
N PHE A 212 5.63 -5.80 4.01
CA PHE A 212 7.04 -5.41 4.07
C PHE A 212 7.43 -4.58 2.85
N CYS A 213 7.94 -3.38 3.09
CA CYS A 213 8.32 -2.40 2.09
C CYS A 213 9.81 -2.10 2.21
N MET A 214 10.67 -3.00 1.68
CA MET A 214 12.13 -2.94 1.86
C MET A 214 12.72 -1.59 1.45
N THR A 215 12.46 -1.18 0.21
CA THR A 215 13.01 0.07 -0.34
C THR A 215 12.47 1.28 0.40
N SER A 216 11.19 1.30 0.74
CA SER A 216 10.58 2.39 1.51
C SER A 216 11.28 2.56 2.86
N ASN A 217 11.37 1.49 3.66
CA ASN A 217 11.98 1.53 4.99
C ASN A 217 13.47 1.95 4.95
N ILE A 218 14.22 1.51 3.95
CA ILE A 218 15.63 1.90 3.79
C ILE A 218 15.76 3.36 3.36
N LYS A 219 14.93 3.82 2.42
CA LYS A 219 15.01 5.19 1.91
C LYS A 219 14.45 6.22 2.88
N SER A 220 13.43 5.88 3.65
CA SER A 220 12.89 6.70 4.74
C SER A 220 13.75 6.64 6.02
N GLN A 221 14.78 5.80 6.02
CA GLN A 221 15.73 5.63 7.13
C GLN A 221 15.07 5.09 8.42
N THR A 222 13.91 4.44 8.32
CA THR A 222 13.30 3.72 9.44
C THR A 222 14.01 2.41 9.73
N VAL A 223 14.74 1.86 8.74
CA VAL A 223 15.64 0.71 8.87
C VAL A 223 17.03 1.09 8.32
N PRO A 224 18.14 0.76 9.03
CA PRO A 224 19.47 1.23 8.68
C PRO A 224 20.04 0.57 7.42
N SER A 225 19.72 -0.71 7.17
CA SER A 225 20.22 -1.49 6.02
C SER A 225 19.31 -2.68 5.74
N CYS A 226 19.40 -3.25 4.54
CA CYS A 226 18.54 -4.35 4.09
C CYS A 226 18.68 -5.60 4.99
N ASP A 227 19.90 -5.94 5.43
CA ASP A 227 20.16 -7.08 6.30
C ASP A 227 19.60 -6.91 7.73
N LYS A 228 19.27 -5.67 8.11
CA LYS A 228 18.63 -5.32 9.38
C LYS A 228 17.12 -5.14 9.27
N HIS A 229 16.56 -5.37 8.08
CA HIS A 229 15.14 -5.24 7.88
C HIS A 229 14.36 -6.29 8.67
N HIS A 230 13.30 -5.87 9.32
CA HIS A 230 12.46 -6.72 10.18
C HIS A 230 11.77 -7.88 9.43
N PHE A 231 11.74 -7.85 8.10
CA PHE A 231 11.31 -8.98 7.28
C PHE A 231 12.03 -10.28 7.69
N GLY A 232 13.37 -10.24 7.88
CA GLY A 232 14.14 -11.43 8.26
C GLY A 232 13.66 -12.07 9.57
N TYR A 233 13.30 -11.25 10.56
CA TYR A 233 12.73 -11.71 11.82
C TYR A 233 11.40 -12.45 11.60
N TRP A 234 10.43 -11.80 10.97
CA TRP A 234 9.09 -12.35 10.75
C TRP A 234 9.10 -13.57 9.82
N TYR A 235 9.91 -13.52 8.77
CA TYR A 235 10.08 -14.64 7.84
C TYR A 235 10.67 -15.88 8.55
N SER A 236 11.64 -15.70 9.44
CA SER A 236 12.23 -16.82 10.21
C SER A 236 11.23 -17.50 11.15
N LEU A 237 10.20 -16.80 11.57
CA LEU A 237 9.10 -17.32 12.38
C LEU A 237 8.00 -18.00 11.54
N GLY A 238 8.12 -18.01 10.20
CA GLY A 238 7.05 -18.49 9.31
C GLY A 238 5.78 -17.65 9.38
N HIS A 239 5.90 -16.38 9.77
CA HIS A 239 4.75 -15.47 9.90
C HIS A 239 4.23 -15.01 8.53
N PRO A 240 2.90 -14.81 8.38
CA PRO A 240 2.31 -14.28 7.16
C PRO A 240 2.97 -12.98 6.69
N ALA A 241 3.55 -13.00 5.48
CA ALA A 241 4.33 -11.90 4.90
C ALA A 241 3.83 -11.54 3.51
N VAL A 242 3.74 -10.24 3.23
CA VAL A 242 3.43 -9.69 1.91
C VAL A 242 4.50 -8.67 1.54
N LEU A 243 5.11 -8.80 0.36
CA LEU A 243 6.02 -7.77 -0.15
C LEU A 243 5.24 -6.69 -0.89
N CYS A 244 5.57 -5.44 -0.61
CA CYS A 244 4.89 -4.27 -1.14
C CYS A 244 5.92 -3.21 -1.58
N THR A 245 5.54 -2.34 -2.50
CA THR A 245 6.38 -1.23 -2.96
C THR A 245 6.22 0.03 -2.11
N ASP A 246 5.13 0.10 -1.32
CA ASP A 246 4.66 1.36 -0.75
C ASP A 246 4.48 2.41 -1.87
N ASP A 247 4.90 3.63 -1.68
CA ASP A 247 4.82 4.71 -2.67
C ASP A 247 5.84 4.53 -3.79
N LYS A 248 5.54 3.63 -4.75
CA LYS A 248 6.39 3.29 -5.91
C LYS A 248 7.03 4.52 -6.56
N GLY A 249 6.25 5.58 -6.77
CA GLY A 249 6.72 6.81 -7.42
C GLY A 249 7.64 7.66 -6.56
N VAL A 250 7.50 7.62 -5.23
CA VAL A 250 8.34 8.33 -4.25
C VAL A 250 9.65 7.58 -4.02
N PHE A 251 9.55 6.27 -3.80
CA PHE A 251 10.70 5.42 -3.50
C PHE A 251 11.40 4.88 -4.75
N ALA A 252 10.82 5.08 -5.94
CA ALA A 252 11.38 4.65 -7.21
C ALA A 252 11.79 3.17 -7.19
N THR A 253 10.84 2.31 -6.91
CA THR A 253 10.98 0.86 -6.89
C THR A 253 9.83 0.21 -7.66
N ASP A 254 10.01 -1.04 -8.03
CA ASP A 254 9.02 -1.92 -8.63
C ASP A 254 8.84 -3.16 -7.74
N LEU A 255 7.72 -3.87 -7.86
CA LEU A 255 7.48 -5.05 -7.01
C LEU A 255 8.51 -6.15 -7.28
N SER A 256 8.88 -6.36 -8.53
CA SER A 256 9.95 -7.29 -8.90
C SER A 256 11.29 -6.94 -8.25
N GLN A 257 11.61 -5.65 -8.12
CA GLN A 257 12.81 -5.18 -7.41
C GLN A 257 12.75 -5.45 -5.91
N GLU A 258 11.57 -5.29 -5.27
CA GLU A 258 11.38 -5.64 -3.85
C GLU A 258 11.64 -7.13 -3.61
N TYR A 259 11.09 -8.01 -4.49
CA TYR A 259 11.35 -9.44 -4.44
C TYR A 259 12.84 -9.78 -4.66
N GLU A 260 13.49 -9.16 -5.65
CA GLU A 260 14.92 -9.36 -5.89
C GLU A 260 15.78 -8.93 -4.69
N LEU A 261 15.44 -7.79 -4.08
CA LEU A 261 16.14 -7.27 -2.91
C LEU A 261 16.03 -8.22 -1.71
N VAL A 262 14.82 -8.73 -1.44
CA VAL A 262 14.58 -9.73 -0.39
C VAL A 262 15.37 -11.01 -0.66
N ALA A 263 15.29 -11.54 -1.91
CA ALA A 263 15.98 -12.77 -2.29
C ALA A 263 17.51 -12.65 -2.07
N LYS A 264 18.10 -11.56 -2.51
CA LYS A 264 19.55 -11.29 -2.34
C LYS A 264 19.94 -11.09 -0.90
N THR A 265 19.15 -10.34 -0.14
CA THR A 265 19.49 -9.98 1.24
C THR A 265 19.42 -11.19 2.18
N PHE A 266 18.39 -12.01 2.02
CA PHE A 266 18.12 -13.14 2.93
C PHE A 266 18.46 -14.50 2.32
N ASN A 267 19.15 -14.53 1.17
CA ASN A 267 19.58 -15.73 0.45
C ASN A 267 18.40 -16.70 0.16
N LEU A 268 17.25 -16.15 -0.24
CA LEU A 268 16.10 -16.98 -0.57
C LEU A 268 16.25 -17.62 -1.94
N THR A 269 15.91 -18.90 -2.03
CA THR A 269 15.88 -19.65 -3.28
C THR A 269 14.68 -19.23 -4.16
N ARG A 270 14.71 -19.58 -5.43
CA ARG A 270 13.56 -19.36 -6.34
C ARG A 270 12.28 -19.99 -5.79
N SER A 271 12.38 -21.20 -5.19
CA SER A 271 11.22 -21.87 -4.60
C SER A 271 10.63 -21.05 -3.44
N GLN A 272 11.47 -20.58 -2.55
CA GLN A 272 11.02 -19.73 -1.42
C GLN A 272 10.40 -18.41 -1.89
N MET A 273 10.94 -17.81 -2.96
CA MET A 273 10.36 -16.61 -3.56
C MET A 273 9.01 -16.89 -4.22
N TRP A 274 8.88 -18.03 -4.89
CA TRP A 274 7.60 -18.46 -5.44
C TRP A 274 6.59 -18.72 -4.33
N ASP A 275 6.98 -19.44 -3.26
CA ASP A 275 6.12 -19.73 -2.11
C ASP A 275 5.65 -18.42 -1.46
N LEU A 276 6.54 -17.44 -1.25
CA LEU A 276 6.21 -16.13 -0.70
C LEU A 276 5.17 -15.40 -1.57
N SER A 277 5.35 -15.42 -2.89
CA SER A 277 4.39 -14.81 -3.84
C SER A 277 3.06 -15.56 -3.85
N TYR A 278 3.08 -16.89 -3.84
CA TYR A 278 1.88 -17.72 -3.82
C TYR A 278 1.08 -17.55 -2.53
N GLU A 279 1.75 -17.56 -1.38
CA GLU A 279 1.12 -17.39 -0.08
C GLU A 279 0.49 -16.00 0.09
N SER A 280 1.06 -14.96 -0.55
CA SER A 280 0.49 -13.62 -0.51
C SER A 280 -0.96 -13.56 -1.03
N ILE A 281 -1.37 -14.48 -1.91
CA ILE A 281 -2.75 -14.60 -2.41
C ILE A 281 -3.75 -14.86 -1.27
N ASN A 282 -3.31 -15.48 -0.18
CA ASN A 282 -4.18 -15.72 0.97
C ASN A 282 -4.60 -14.42 1.66
N TYR A 283 -3.74 -13.40 1.60
CA TYR A 283 -3.84 -12.18 2.38
C TYR A 283 -4.45 -10.98 1.63
N ILE A 284 -4.71 -11.12 0.32
CA ILE A 284 -5.40 -10.09 -0.46
C ILE A 284 -6.88 -9.96 -0.05
N PHE A 285 -7.45 -8.80 -0.24
CA PHE A 285 -8.85 -8.52 0.14
C PHE A 285 -9.88 -8.90 -0.93
N ALA A 286 -9.44 -9.52 -2.00
CA ALA A 286 -10.32 -10.01 -3.05
C ALA A 286 -11.20 -11.20 -2.62
N SER A 287 -12.24 -11.45 -3.40
CA SER A 287 -13.12 -12.59 -3.24
C SER A 287 -12.40 -13.93 -3.43
N ASN A 288 -12.97 -15.00 -2.89
CA ASN A 288 -12.43 -16.35 -3.06
C ASN A 288 -12.32 -16.76 -4.55
N ALA A 289 -13.22 -16.28 -5.41
CA ALA A 289 -13.15 -16.54 -6.85
C ALA A 289 -11.88 -15.94 -7.48
N VAL A 290 -11.53 -14.70 -7.13
CA VAL A 290 -10.28 -14.06 -7.58
C VAL A 290 -9.07 -14.79 -7.02
N LYS A 291 -9.06 -15.14 -5.73
CA LYS A 291 -7.98 -15.92 -5.12
C LYS A 291 -7.77 -17.27 -5.82
N SER A 292 -8.84 -17.97 -6.15
CA SER A 292 -8.76 -19.26 -6.88
C SER A 292 -8.17 -19.08 -8.27
N LYS A 293 -8.62 -18.07 -9.02
CA LYS A 293 -8.07 -17.74 -10.35
C LYS A 293 -6.56 -17.43 -10.29
N LEU A 294 -6.13 -16.64 -9.32
CA LEU A 294 -4.70 -16.33 -9.14
C LEU A 294 -3.89 -17.59 -8.79
N ARG A 295 -4.38 -18.45 -7.88
CA ARG A 295 -3.70 -19.72 -7.56
C ARG A 295 -3.54 -20.62 -8.79
N GLU A 296 -4.57 -20.73 -9.61
CA GLU A 296 -4.49 -21.50 -10.86
C GLU A 296 -3.44 -20.94 -11.83
N GLN A 297 -3.36 -19.60 -11.95
CA GLN A 297 -2.35 -18.93 -12.77
C GLN A 297 -0.94 -19.23 -12.25
N TRP A 298 -0.71 -19.10 -10.94
CA TRP A 298 0.57 -19.38 -10.31
C TRP A 298 0.98 -20.85 -10.48
N CYS A 299 0.06 -21.79 -10.24
CA CYS A 299 0.34 -23.22 -10.42
C CYS A 299 0.72 -23.57 -11.87
N LYS A 300 0.11 -22.92 -12.87
CA LYS A 300 0.46 -23.13 -14.28
C LYS A 300 1.86 -22.61 -14.64
N LEU A 301 2.33 -21.57 -13.95
CA LEU A 301 3.66 -20.99 -14.17
C LEU A 301 4.77 -21.79 -13.47
N LYS A 302 4.45 -22.57 -12.43
CA LYS A 302 5.44 -23.27 -11.60
C LYS A 302 6.39 -24.16 -12.40
N PRO A 303 5.94 -25.04 -13.30
CA PRO A 303 6.86 -25.89 -14.09
C PRO A 303 7.87 -25.07 -14.89
N ALA A 304 7.41 -24.02 -15.58
CA ALA A 304 8.29 -23.18 -16.40
C ALA A 304 9.34 -22.39 -15.61
N LEU A 305 9.20 -22.30 -14.29
CA LEU A 305 10.15 -21.59 -13.43
C LEU A 305 11.19 -22.51 -12.78
N PHE A 306 10.93 -23.83 -12.76
CA PHE A 306 11.74 -24.81 -12.00
C PHE A 306 12.28 -25.95 -12.89
N ASP A 307 11.80 -26.09 -14.13
CA ASP A 307 12.35 -26.96 -15.19
C ASP A 307 13.47 -26.20 -15.95
#